data_1000d00f6ae00e918b12e73398dfa176
#
_entry.id   1000d00f6ae00e918b12e73398dfa176
#
_cell.length_a   1.000
_cell.length_b   1.000
_cell.length_c   1.000
_cell.angle_alpha   90.00
_cell.angle_beta   90.00
_cell.angle_gamma   90.00
#
_symmetry.space_group_name_H-M   'P 1'
#
loop_
_entity.id
_entity.type
_entity.pdbx_description
1 polymer ?
#
loop_
_entity_poly.entity_id
_entity_poly.type
_entity_poly.pdbx_seq_one_letter_code
_entity_poly.pdbx_strand_id
1 'polypeptide(L)'
;MASEKFSIKSGEKVMLSEGTHGIDMKLTPSDDALQPGSSYFWDAPQLPSEDMYPFTTDENDNKYPMQFICQINCEDLPDNDRLPKRGMLWFFGEIDYFLGYDVKQPYGLGKWPEHAVRVIYADVALSNLKRVNPFQEDDMIPPHAITFSEGPERREGFRLLGNPYEEDVDNEFGTGWVQLLQLDTDANDYFDLRFYDMGLFYLMINVDQLQEGIFSRIQPYMTSL
;
A
#
# COMPACT_ATOMS: atom_id res chain seq x y z
N MET A 1 -24.33 16.25 -3.56
CA MET A 1 -24.89 15.36 -2.51
C MET A 1 -23.85 15.23 -1.43
N ALA A 2 -24.23 15.37 -0.18
CA ALA A 2 -23.32 15.58 0.94
C ALA A 2 -22.51 14.32 1.25
N SER A 3 -21.18 14.49 1.36
CA SER A 3 -20.25 13.53 1.94
C SER A 3 -20.64 13.35 3.42
N GLU A 4 -21.14 12.20 3.78
CA GLU A 4 -21.27 11.84 5.19
C GLU A 4 -19.87 11.70 5.79
N LYS A 5 -19.53 12.67 6.63
CA LYS A 5 -18.31 12.61 7.45
C LYS A 5 -18.45 11.48 8.44
N PHE A 6 -17.53 10.53 8.38
CA PHE A 6 -17.34 9.53 9.42
C PHE A 6 -16.98 10.26 10.73
N SER A 7 -17.92 10.35 11.67
CA SER A 7 -17.71 11.01 12.95
C SER A 7 -17.29 9.97 13.98
N ILE A 8 -16.01 9.85 14.22
CA ILE A 8 -15.50 9.25 15.46
C ILE A 8 -15.67 10.29 16.56
N LYS A 9 -16.27 9.89 17.67
CA LYS A 9 -16.55 10.76 18.81
C LYS A 9 -15.27 11.49 19.24
N SER A 10 -15.27 12.80 19.13
CA SER A 10 -14.22 13.66 19.63
C SER A 10 -14.16 13.57 21.16
N GLY A 11 -13.01 13.22 21.71
CA GLY A 11 -12.74 13.45 23.12
C GLY A 11 -11.75 12.55 23.85
N GLU A 12 -11.37 11.41 23.30
CA GLU A 12 -10.26 10.65 23.88
C GLU A 12 -9.06 10.69 22.91
N LYS A 13 -7.98 11.35 23.33
CA LYS A 13 -6.66 11.14 22.76
C LYS A 13 -6.35 9.67 23.01
N VAL A 14 -6.61 8.82 22.02
CA VAL A 14 -6.13 7.44 22.07
C VAL A 14 -4.61 7.56 22.03
N MET A 15 -4.00 7.52 23.20
CA MET A 15 -2.57 7.22 23.29
C MET A 15 -2.43 5.87 22.59
N LEU A 16 -1.58 5.83 21.57
CA LEU A 16 -1.18 4.58 20.94
C LEU A 16 -0.74 3.65 22.07
N SER A 17 -1.56 2.70 22.44
CA SER A 17 -1.22 1.72 23.46
C SER A 17 0.02 0.98 22.98
N GLU A 18 0.98 0.79 23.88
CA GLU A 18 2.09 -0.13 23.70
C GLU A 18 1.53 -1.45 23.11
N GLY A 19 2.04 -1.84 21.92
CA GLY A 19 1.61 -3.07 21.23
C GLY A 19 0.66 -2.84 20.04
N THR A 20 1.13 -2.09 19.04
CA THR A 20 0.44 -2.03 17.74
C THR A 20 0.66 -3.32 16.99
N HIS A 21 -0.28 -4.25 17.11
CA HIS A 21 -0.24 -5.46 16.28
C HIS A 21 -0.28 -5.10 14.80
N GLY A 22 0.58 -5.72 14.02
CA GLY A 22 0.54 -5.65 12.56
C GLY A 22 -0.43 -6.67 11.99
N ILE A 23 -0.73 -6.52 10.72
CA ILE A 23 -1.49 -7.50 9.95
C ILE A 23 -0.53 -8.08 8.91
N ASP A 24 -0.19 -9.35 9.06
CA ASP A 24 0.68 -10.05 8.11
C ASP A 24 -0.10 -10.37 6.83
N MET A 25 0.54 -10.19 5.69
CA MET A 25 0.00 -10.49 4.36
C MET A 25 0.79 -11.63 3.73
N LYS A 26 0.14 -12.76 3.51
CA LYS A 26 0.70 -13.88 2.77
C LYS A 26 0.23 -13.82 1.33
N LEU A 27 1.17 -13.76 0.40
CA LEU A 27 0.91 -13.76 -1.03
C LEU A 27 0.85 -15.19 -1.57
N THR A 28 -0.11 -15.46 -2.44
CA THR A 28 -0.25 -16.75 -3.13
C THR A 28 -0.59 -16.48 -4.59
N PRO A 29 0.19 -17.01 -5.56
CA PRO A 29 -0.13 -16.87 -6.97
C PRO A 29 -1.58 -17.32 -7.25
N SER A 30 -2.27 -16.58 -8.11
CA SER A 30 -3.66 -16.88 -8.48
C SER A 30 -3.76 -16.99 -9.99
N ASP A 31 -4.10 -18.19 -10.48
CA ASP A 31 -4.39 -18.43 -11.89
C ASP A 31 -5.88 -18.20 -12.22
N ASP A 32 -6.70 -18.02 -11.19
CA ASP A 32 -8.12 -17.78 -11.32
C ASP A 32 -8.44 -16.29 -11.50
N ALA A 33 -9.48 -15.99 -12.28
CA ALA A 33 -9.99 -14.64 -12.40
C ALA A 33 -10.45 -14.11 -11.03
N LEU A 34 -9.84 -13.01 -10.62
CA LEU A 34 -10.13 -12.39 -9.33
C LEU A 34 -11.57 -11.85 -9.31
N GLN A 35 -12.29 -12.15 -8.25
CA GLN A 35 -13.63 -11.62 -8.02
C GLN A 35 -13.59 -10.11 -7.80
N PRO A 36 -14.65 -9.36 -8.16
CA PRO A 36 -14.74 -7.95 -7.85
C PRO A 36 -14.55 -7.70 -6.34
N GLY A 37 -13.57 -6.86 -6.02
CA GLY A 37 -13.26 -6.51 -4.63
C GLY A 37 -12.39 -7.52 -3.88
N SER A 38 -11.77 -8.50 -4.53
CA SER A 38 -10.74 -9.34 -3.91
C SER A 38 -9.53 -8.52 -3.49
N SER A 39 -8.85 -8.95 -2.42
CA SER A 39 -7.55 -8.40 -1.99
C SER A 39 -6.41 -9.12 -2.71
N TYR A 40 -5.56 -8.39 -3.41
CA TYR A 40 -4.43 -8.97 -4.15
C TYR A 40 -3.31 -7.97 -4.43
N PHE A 41 -2.11 -8.51 -4.68
CA PHE A 41 -0.96 -7.80 -5.24
C PHE A 41 -0.88 -7.99 -6.74
N TRP A 42 -0.29 -7.03 -7.44
CA TRP A 42 0.03 -7.02 -8.87
C TRP A 42 -1.20 -7.13 -9.78
N ASP A 43 -0.98 -7.47 -11.07
CA ASP A 43 -2.01 -7.35 -12.10
C ASP A 43 -2.49 -5.89 -12.24
N ALA A 44 -3.72 -5.68 -12.62
CA ALA A 44 -4.34 -4.37 -12.75
C ALA A 44 -5.40 -4.15 -11.66
N PRO A 45 -5.49 -2.96 -11.06
CA PRO A 45 -6.46 -2.68 -10.01
C PRO A 45 -7.90 -2.76 -10.54
N GLN A 46 -8.81 -3.08 -9.65
CA GLN A 46 -10.24 -2.94 -9.88
C GLN A 46 -10.70 -1.59 -9.29
N LEU A 47 -10.91 -0.59 -10.14
CA LEU A 47 -11.27 0.77 -9.76
C LEU A 47 -12.73 1.08 -10.11
N PRO A 48 -13.38 2.03 -9.40
CA PRO A 48 -14.71 2.51 -9.75
C PRO A 48 -14.77 3.20 -11.12
N SER A 49 -13.68 3.86 -11.53
CA SER A 49 -13.55 4.54 -12.81
C SER A 49 -12.08 4.63 -13.23
N GLU A 50 -11.83 4.73 -14.54
CA GLU A 50 -10.47 4.79 -15.12
C GLU A 50 -9.71 6.05 -14.72
N ASP A 51 -10.38 7.18 -14.51
CA ASP A 51 -9.79 8.44 -14.08
C ASP A 51 -9.23 8.43 -12.65
N MET A 52 -9.53 7.39 -11.88
CA MET A 52 -8.90 7.18 -10.57
C MET A 52 -7.50 6.57 -10.65
N TYR A 53 -7.08 6.04 -11.81
CA TYR A 53 -5.74 5.49 -11.96
C TYR A 53 -4.69 6.61 -11.87
N PRO A 54 -3.70 6.54 -10.96
CA PRO A 54 -2.73 7.59 -10.79
C PRO A 54 -1.62 7.54 -11.84
N PHE A 55 -1.14 8.71 -12.21
CA PHE A 55 0.00 8.91 -13.12
C PHE A 55 1.07 9.74 -12.43
N THR A 56 2.32 9.44 -12.72
CA THR A 56 3.46 10.30 -12.43
C THR A 56 3.89 11.07 -13.68
N THR A 57 4.79 12.05 -13.51
CA THR A 57 5.27 12.89 -14.59
C THR A 57 6.79 12.98 -14.51
N ASP A 58 7.48 12.76 -15.62
CA ASP A 58 8.93 12.94 -15.70
C ASP A 58 9.34 14.42 -15.82
N GLU A 59 10.64 14.67 -15.88
CA GLU A 59 11.24 16.00 -16.02
C GLU A 59 10.89 16.72 -17.35
N ASN A 60 10.29 16.01 -18.31
CA ASN A 60 9.84 16.52 -19.61
C ASN A 60 8.30 16.64 -19.70
N ASP A 61 7.60 16.55 -18.58
CA ASP A 61 6.12 16.55 -18.48
C ASP A 61 5.44 15.36 -19.18
N ASN A 62 6.16 14.28 -19.48
CA ASN A 62 5.53 13.06 -19.97
C ASN A 62 4.85 12.33 -18.82
N LYS A 63 3.62 11.86 -19.05
CA LYS A 63 2.84 11.11 -18.06
C LYS A 63 3.04 9.60 -18.20
N TYR A 64 3.30 8.96 -17.08
CA TYR A 64 3.42 7.50 -16.96
C TYR A 64 2.47 6.97 -15.91
N PRO A 65 1.79 5.84 -16.13
CA PRO A 65 1.00 5.23 -15.10
C PRO A 65 1.91 4.77 -13.95
N MET A 66 1.49 4.98 -12.72
CA MET A 66 2.22 4.46 -11.56
C MET A 66 2.05 2.93 -11.49
N GLN A 67 3.08 2.22 -11.01
CA GLN A 67 2.97 0.80 -10.77
C GLN A 67 1.89 0.52 -9.71
N PHE A 68 0.91 -0.29 -10.06
CA PHE A 68 -0.03 -0.82 -9.09
C PHE A 68 0.67 -1.85 -8.20
N ILE A 69 0.54 -1.69 -6.89
CA ILE A 69 1.16 -2.56 -5.89
C ILE A 69 0.15 -3.59 -5.41
N CYS A 70 -0.92 -3.11 -4.77
CA CYS A 70 -1.97 -3.99 -4.25
C CYS A 70 -3.29 -3.25 -4.07
N GLN A 71 -4.37 -4.01 -4.00
CA GLN A 71 -5.64 -3.55 -3.46
C GLN A 71 -6.07 -4.40 -2.29
N ILE A 72 -6.75 -3.77 -1.34
CA ILE A 72 -7.19 -4.40 -0.11
C ILE A 72 -8.65 -4.09 0.11
N ASN A 73 -9.46 -5.12 0.22
CA ASN A 73 -10.81 -5.02 0.73
C ASN A 73 -10.75 -4.95 2.26
N CYS A 74 -11.21 -3.85 2.82
CA CYS A 74 -11.15 -3.65 4.26
C CYS A 74 -12.00 -4.66 5.04
N GLU A 75 -12.98 -5.31 4.40
CA GLU A 75 -13.79 -6.37 5.00
C GLU A 75 -13.03 -7.71 5.16
N ASP A 76 -11.91 -7.90 4.40
CA ASP A 76 -11.05 -9.09 4.51
C ASP A 76 -10.07 -9.01 5.69
N LEU A 77 -9.90 -7.82 6.29
CA LEU A 77 -8.92 -7.59 7.34
C LEU A 77 -9.35 -8.21 8.68
N PRO A 78 -8.41 -8.74 9.47
CA PRO A 78 -8.64 -9.04 10.86
C PRO A 78 -9.21 -7.84 11.62
N ASP A 79 -9.88 -8.09 12.74
CA ASP A 79 -10.43 -7.00 13.54
C ASP A 79 -9.31 -6.04 13.98
N ASN A 80 -9.46 -4.79 13.62
CA ASN A 80 -8.52 -3.71 13.94
C ASN A 80 -9.32 -2.42 14.16
N ASP A 81 -8.79 -1.49 14.89
CA ASP A 81 -9.43 -0.21 15.24
C ASP A 81 -8.88 0.98 14.45
N ARG A 82 -8.00 0.74 13.46
CA ARG A 82 -7.24 1.78 12.76
C ARG A 82 -7.64 1.96 11.30
N LEU A 83 -7.83 0.85 10.58
CA LEU A 83 -8.26 0.91 9.19
C LEU A 83 -9.79 0.90 9.09
N PRO A 84 -10.34 1.44 8.00
CA PRO A 84 -11.78 1.36 7.73
C PRO A 84 -12.27 -0.09 7.79
N LYS A 85 -13.49 -0.30 8.28
CA LYS A 85 -14.08 -1.64 8.37
C LYS A 85 -14.69 -2.14 7.06
N ARG A 86 -14.80 -1.27 6.05
CA ARG A 86 -15.35 -1.56 4.72
C ARG A 86 -14.74 -0.65 3.67
N GLY A 87 -14.98 -0.94 2.42
CA GLY A 87 -14.43 -0.21 1.29
C GLY A 87 -13.09 -0.78 0.84
N MET A 88 -12.46 -0.08 -0.08
CA MET A 88 -11.23 -0.53 -0.74
C MET A 88 -10.10 0.45 -0.51
N LEU A 89 -8.90 -0.08 -0.32
CA LEU A 89 -7.63 0.65 -0.37
C LEU A 89 -6.86 0.18 -1.60
N TRP A 90 -6.33 1.12 -2.38
CA TRP A 90 -5.45 0.84 -3.52
C TRP A 90 -4.12 1.54 -3.30
N PHE A 91 -3.04 0.81 -3.53
CA PHE A 91 -1.67 1.27 -3.36
C PHE A 91 -0.94 1.30 -4.69
N PHE A 92 -0.26 2.40 -4.98
CA PHE A 92 0.52 2.62 -6.18
C PHE A 92 1.86 3.27 -5.82
N GLY A 93 2.90 3.01 -6.59
CA GLY A 93 4.22 3.59 -6.36
C GLY A 93 5.11 3.60 -7.58
N GLU A 94 6.13 4.46 -7.56
CA GLU A 94 7.20 4.52 -8.56
C GLU A 94 8.27 3.46 -8.23
N ILE A 95 7.89 2.18 -8.26
CA ILE A 95 8.76 1.06 -7.86
C ILE A 95 9.18 0.15 -9.02
N ASP A 96 8.91 0.54 -10.26
CA ASP A 96 9.19 -0.22 -11.47
C ASP A 96 10.64 -0.68 -11.55
N TYR A 97 11.60 0.18 -11.21
CA TYR A 97 13.01 -0.17 -11.15
C TYR A 97 13.30 -1.35 -10.25
N PHE A 98 12.63 -1.41 -9.10
CA PHE A 98 12.82 -2.47 -8.10
C PHE A 98 12.09 -3.78 -8.46
N LEU A 99 11.27 -3.75 -9.51
CA LEU A 99 10.67 -4.91 -10.17
C LEU A 99 11.48 -5.40 -11.37
N GLY A 100 12.65 -4.80 -11.61
CA GLY A 100 13.55 -5.19 -12.69
C GLY A 100 13.21 -4.60 -14.06
N TYR A 101 12.27 -3.64 -14.14
CA TYR A 101 12.02 -2.94 -15.39
C TYR A 101 13.20 -2.04 -15.79
N ASP A 102 13.46 -1.92 -17.09
CA ASP A 102 14.53 -1.07 -17.63
C ASP A 102 14.14 0.42 -17.58
N VAL A 103 14.06 0.93 -16.38
CA VAL A 103 13.74 2.33 -16.07
C VAL A 103 14.82 2.91 -15.14
N LYS A 104 14.93 4.23 -15.13
CA LYS A 104 15.86 4.91 -14.20
C LYS A 104 15.36 4.68 -12.76
N GLN A 105 16.30 4.33 -11.86
CA GLN A 105 16.00 4.30 -10.43
C GLN A 105 15.49 5.68 -9.98
N PRO A 106 14.28 5.75 -9.39
CA PRO A 106 13.66 7.04 -9.11
C PRO A 106 14.33 7.76 -7.94
N TYR A 107 14.54 7.05 -6.82
CA TYR A 107 15.04 7.61 -5.56
C TYR A 107 16.00 6.62 -4.88
N GLY A 108 16.78 7.14 -3.91
CA GLY A 108 17.71 6.34 -3.10
C GLY A 108 17.12 5.88 -1.76
N LEU A 109 18.03 5.60 -0.84
CA LEU A 109 17.67 5.25 0.55
C LEU A 109 17.10 6.48 1.29
N GLY A 110 16.28 6.21 2.30
CA GLY A 110 15.66 7.22 3.14
C GLY A 110 14.29 7.67 2.64
N LYS A 111 13.90 8.90 2.99
CA LYS A 111 12.60 9.47 2.61
C LYS A 111 12.52 9.78 1.12
N TRP A 112 11.44 9.31 0.49
CA TRP A 112 11.09 9.69 -0.87
C TRP A 112 10.09 10.85 -0.87
N PRO A 113 9.92 11.57 -2.01
CA PRO A 113 8.85 12.54 -2.14
C PRO A 113 7.47 11.88 -1.96
N GLU A 114 6.53 12.59 -1.32
CA GLU A 114 5.16 12.08 -1.11
C GLU A 114 4.46 11.69 -2.43
N HIS A 115 4.80 12.35 -3.55
CA HIS A 115 4.19 12.06 -4.85
C HIS A 115 4.66 10.73 -5.47
N ALA A 116 5.75 10.12 -4.98
CA ALA A 116 6.24 8.83 -5.45
C ALA A 116 5.31 7.66 -5.12
N VAL A 117 4.32 7.87 -4.28
CA VAL A 117 3.28 6.90 -3.97
C VAL A 117 1.89 7.53 -3.99
N ARG A 118 0.87 6.71 -4.21
CA ARG A 118 -0.54 7.07 -4.05
C ARG A 118 -1.26 5.98 -3.30
N VAL A 119 -2.00 6.39 -2.28
CA VAL A 119 -2.96 5.52 -1.60
C VAL A 119 -4.34 6.14 -1.80
N ILE A 120 -5.25 5.35 -2.31
CA ILE A 120 -6.64 5.75 -2.56
C ILE A 120 -7.53 4.91 -1.68
N TYR A 121 -8.47 5.54 -0.99
CA TYR A 121 -9.52 4.87 -0.25
C TYR A 121 -10.88 5.30 -0.79
N ALA A 122 -11.77 4.33 -0.99
CA ALA A 122 -13.17 4.62 -1.29
C ALA A 122 -14.10 3.52 -0.74
N ASP A 123 -15.20 3.97 -0.13
CA ASP A 123 -16.31 3.09 0.25
C ASP A 123 -17.26 2.99 -0.94
N VAL A 124 -17.12 1.94 -1.72
CA VAL A 124 -17.84 1.73 -2.99
C VAL A 124 -18.47 0.35 -3.04
N ALA A 125 -19.58 0.23 -3.77
CA ALA A 125 -20.17 -1.05 -4.05
C ALA A 125 -19.22 -1.88 -4.95
N LEU A 126 -18.90 -3.11 -4.56
CA LEU A 126 -17.99 -3.99 -5.30
C LEU A 126 -18.44 -4.23 -6.73
N SER A 127 -19.75 -4.19 -7.01
CA SER A 127 -20.32 -4.29 -8.35
C SER A 127 -19.94 -3.15 -9.31
N ASN A 128 -19.45 -2.03 -8.78
CA ASN A 128 -19.01 -0.88 -9.57
C ASN A 128 -17.54 -0.96 -9.94
N LEU A 129 -16.81 -1.92 -9.38
CA LEU A 129 -15.40 -2.11 -9.64
C LEU A 129 -15.17 -2.73 -11.02
N LYS A 130 -14.20 -2.18 -11.75
CA LYS A 130 -13.77 -2.67 -13.05
C LYS A 130 -12.26 -2.75 -13.09
N ARG A 131 -11.70 -3.79 -13.71
CA ARG A 131 -10.27 -3.88 -13.97
C ARG A 131 -9.84 -2.74 -14.89
N VAL A 132 -8.89 -1.95 -14.44
CA VAL A 132 -8.33 -0.81 -15.18
C VAL A 132 -6.86 -1.06 -15.43
N ASN A 133 -6.51 -1.34 -16.68
CA ASN A 133 -5.13 -1.63 -17.08
C ASN A 133 -4.61 -0.56 -18.06
N PRO A 134 -3.67 0.30 -17.64
CA PRO A 134 -3.01 1.27 -18.53
C PRO A 134 -1.80 0.67 -19.27
N PHE A 135 -1.37 -0.55 -18.94
CA PHE A 135 -0.23 -1.25 -19.54
C PHE A 135 -0.67 -2.26 -20.60
N GLN A 136 0.30 -2.86 -21.29
CA GLN A 136 0.01 -4.01 -22.14
C GLN A 136 -0.10 -5.28 -21.31
N GLU A 137 -0.99 -6.18 -21.67
CA GLU A 137 -1.25 -7.42 -20.89
C GLU A 137 -0.01 -8.31 -20.74
N ASP A 138 0.86 -8.35 -21.77
CA ASP A 138 2.08 -9.18 -21.76
C ASP A 138 3.16 -8.67 -20.76
N ASP A 139 3.01 -7.43 -20.27
CA ASP A 139 3.94 -6.81 -19.33
C ASP A 139 3.45 -6.88 -17.87
N MET A 140 2.32 -7.56 -17.63
CA MET A 140 1.71 -7.58 -16.30
C MET A 140 2.26 -8.73 -15.45
N ILE A 141 2.61 -8.41 -14.20
CA ILE A 141 2.87 -9.44 -13.20
C ILE A 141 1.54 -10.12 -12.85
N PRO A 142 1.45 -11.46 -12.84
CA PRO A 142 0.22 -12.15 -12.48
C PRO A 142 -0.26 -11.82 -11.06
N PRO A 143 -1.58 -11.85 -10.82
CA PRO A 143 -2.11 -11.49 -9.52
C PRO A 143 -1.71 -12.51 -8.43
N HIS A 144 -1.46 -11.98 -7.22
CA HIS A 144 -1.20 -12.77 -6.04
C HIS A 144 -2.28 -12.47 -5.00
N ALA A 145 -3.14 -13.43 -4.75
CA ALA A 145 -4.15 -13.31 -3.71
C ALA A 145 -3.52 -13.10 -2.34
N ILE A 146 -4.13 -12.26 -1.49
CA ILE A 146 -3.65 -11.97 -0.15
C ILE A 146 -4.49 -12.75 0.86
N THR A 147 -3.79 -13.42 1.79
CA THR A 147 -4.40 -13.93 3.02
C THR A 147 -3.88 -13.13 4.20
N PHE A 148 -4.79 -12.59 5.00
CA PHE A 148 -4.46 -11.78 6.17
C PHE A 148 -4.44 -12.62 7.44
N SER A 149 -3.53 -12.28 8.36
CA SER A 149 -3.51 -12.81 9.72
C SER A 149 -3.00 -11.76 10.69
N GLU A 150 -3.42 -11.84 11.95
CA GLU A 150 -2.81 -11.04 13.00
C GLU A 150 -1.32 -11.37 13.11
N GLY A 151 -0.50 -10.35 13.23
CA GLY A 151 0.95 -10.46 13.36
C GLY A 151 1.49 -9.71 14.57
N PRO A 152 2.76 -9.95 14.93
CA PRO A 152 3.41 -9.23 16.03
C PRO A 152 3.55 -7.74 15.71
N GLU A 153 4.01 -6.98 16.69
CA GLU A 153 4.27 -5.54 16.51
C GLU A 153 5.30 -5.26 15.40
N ARG A 154 6.40 -6.03 15.36
CA ARG A 154 7.47 -5.92 14.34
C ARG A 154 7.77 -7.27 13.73
N ARG A 155 7.92 -7.27 12.43
CA ARG A 155 8.31 -8.46 11.66
C ARG A 155 8.71 -8.06 10.24
N GLU A 156 9.58 -8.82 9.62
CA GLU A 156 9.80 -8.81 8.16
C GLU A 156 8.56 -9.28 7.41
N GLY A 157 8.55 -9.13 6.09
CA GLY A 157 7.49 -9.57 5.21
C GLY A 157 6.55 -8.44 4.77
N PHE A 158 5.56 -8.81 3.99
CA PHE A 158 4.49 -7.88 3.55
C PHE A 158 3.49 -7.68 4.67
N ARG A 159 3.24 -6.44 5.06
CA ARG A 159 2.42 -6.15 6.25
C ARG A 159 1.65 -4.84 6.14
N LEU A 160 0.51 -4.80 6.80
CA LEU A 160 -0.22 -3.57 7.12
C LEU A 160 -0.08 -3.28 8.61
N LEU A 161 -0.02 -2.01 8.96
CA LEU A 161 0.07 -1.56 10.34
C LEU A 161 1.28 -2.16 11.09
N GLY A 162 1.30 -2.05 12.42
CA GLY A 162 2.45 -2.42 13.24
C GLY A 162 3.50 -1.32 13.25
N ASN A 163 4.66 -1.65 13.77
CA ASN A 163 5.84 -0.79 13.72
C ASN A 163 6.77 -1.27 12.60
N PRO A 164 7.54 -0.37 11.97
CA PRO A 164 8.60 -0.75 11.03
C PRO A 164 9.52 -1.81 11.61
N TYR A 165 9.97 -2.73 10.78
CA TYR A 165 10.88 -3.79 11.24
C TYR A 165 12.18 -3.21 11.79
N GLU A 166 12.77 -2.25 11.08
CA GLU A 166 13.94 -1.53 11.57
C GLU A 166 13.56 -0.39 12.52
N GLU A 167 14.10 -0.42 13.74
CA GLU A 167 13.87 0.58 14.77
C GLU A 167 14.34 1.99 14.36
N ASP A 168 15.33 2.08 13.48
CA ASP A 168 15.85 3.34 12.98
C ASP A 168 14.79 4.13 12.19
N VAL A 169 13.84 3.44 11.54
CA VAL A 169 12.71 4.08 10.85
C VAL A 169 11.79 4.78 11.85
N ASP A 170 11.49 4.14 13.00
CA ASP A 170 10.71 4.79 14.06
C ASP A 170 11.41 6.03 14.61
N ASN A 171 12.72 5.94 14.78
CA ASN A 171 13.52 7.08 15.27
C ASN A 171 13.50 8.25 14.27
N GLU A 172 13.48 7.96 12.97
CA GLU A 172 13.44 8.98 11.91
C GLU A 172 12.08 9.69 11.83
N PHE A 173 10.98 8.98 12.11
CA PHE A 173 9.62 9.52 12.00
C PHE A 173 9.06 10.01 13.34
N GLY A 174 9.41 9.37 14.46
CA GLY A 174 8.91 9.69 15.79
C GLY A 174 7.45 9.25 16.02
N THR A 175 6.93 9.57 17.19
CA THR A 175 5.66 9.02 17.74
C THR A 175 4.38 9.44 17.01
N GLY A 176 4.42 10.41 16.11
CA GLY A 176 3.27 10.89 15.35
C GLY A 176 3.03 10.12 14.04
N TRP A 177 3.82 9.10 13.76
CA TRP A 177 3.77 8.32 12.54
C TRP A 177 3.66 6.83 12.83
N VAL A 178 3.00 6.12 11.92
CA VAL A 178 2.87 4.66 11.96
C VAL A 178 3.08 4.11 10.56
N GLN A 179 3.50 2.86 10.49
CA GLN A 179 3.54 2.11 9.26
C GLN A 179 2.11 1.85 8.77
N LEU A 180 1.79 2.20 7.53
CA LEU A 180 0.55 1.82 6.87
C LEU A 180 0.75 0.53 6.07
N LEU A 181 1.83 0.46 5.28
CA LEU A 181 2.20 -0.69 4.47
C LEU A 181 3.71 -0.88 4.53
N GLN A 182 4.15 -2.13 4.67
CA GLN A 182 5.52 -2.59 4.49
C GLN A 182 5.58 -3.54 3.31
N LEU A 183 6.51 -3.29 2.41
CA LEU A 183 6.88 -4.20 1.34
C LEU A 183 8.26 -4.75 1.62
N ASP A 184 8.42 -6.04 1.44
CA ASP A 184 9.69 -6.75 1.59
C ASP A 184 10.25 -7.15 0.21
N THR A 185 11.53 -7.41 0.16
CA THR A 185 12.16 -8.06 -0.97
C THR A 185 11.58 -9.47 -1.12
N ASP A 186 11.07 -9.80 -2.31
CA ASP A 186 10.57 -11.13 -2.65
C ASP A 186 10.90 -11.44 -4.11
N ALA A 187 11.57 -12.56 -4.32
CA ALA A 187 11.93 -13.05 -5.64
C ALA A 187 11.39 -14.47 -5.81
N ASN A 188 10.51 -14.65 -6.77
CA ASN A 188 9.88 -15.93 -7.07
C ASN A 188 9.74 -16.14 -8.59
N ASP A 189 9.07 -17.18 -9.03
CA ASP A 189 8.91 -17.51 -10.45
C ASP A 189 8.05 -16.49 -11.24
N TYR A 190 7.36 -15.57 -10.56
CA TYR A 190 6.39 -14.65 -11.14
C TYR A 190 6.87 -13.20 -11.16
N PHE A 191 7.64 -12.78 -10.14
CA PHE A 191 8.20 -11.43 -10.04
C PHE A 191 9.48 -11.42 -9.21
N ASP A 192 10.28 -10.37 -9.39
CA ASP A 192 11.53 -10.15 -8.68
C ASP A 192 11.53 -8.73 -8.11
N LEU A 193 10.98 -8.57 -6.90
CA LEU A 193 10.95 -7.30 -6.17
C LEU A 193 12.17 -7.21 -5.27
N ARG A 194 13.08 -6.26 -5.55
CA ARG A 194 14.31 -6.10 -4.79
C ARG A 194 14.55 -4.65 -4.38
N PHE A 195 14.48 -4.42 -3.10
CA PHE A 195 14.88 -3.16 -2.50
C PHE A 195 16.35 -3.23 -2.06
N TYR A 196 17.30 -2.95 -2.98
CA TYR A 196 18.74 -3.12 -2.79
C TYR A 196 19.11 -4.56 -2.39
N ASP A 197 19.97 -4.73 -1.37
CA ASP A 197 20.45 -6.06 -1.01
C ASP A 197 19.38 -6.87 -0.25
N MET A 198 18.75 -6.31 0.77
CA MET A 198 17.66 -6.91 1.56
C MET A 198 16.84 -5.80 2.21
N GLY A 199 16.58 -4.72 1.49
CA GLY A 199 15.87 -3.57 2.03
C GLY A 199 14.36 -3.79 2.15
N LEU A 200 13.75 -2.88 2.86
CA LEU A 200 12.30 -2.78 3.02
C LEU A 200 11.81 -1.42 2.51
N PHE A 201 10.62 -1.40 1.99
CA PHE A 201 9.95 -0.18 1.58
C PHE A 201 8.71 0.07 2.41
N TYR A 202 8.69 1.19 3.09
CA TYR A 202 7.64 1.59 4.02
C TYR A 202 6.79 2.72 3.44
N LEU A 203 5.50 2.61 3.61
CA LEU A 203 4.55 3.70 3.45
C LEU A 203 4.13 4.14 4.85
N MET A 204 4.66 5.27 5.30
CA MET A 204 4.37 5.82 6.61
C MET A 204 3.22 6.82 6.53
N ILE A 205 2.34 6.80 7.52
CA ILE A 205 1.20 7.70 7.62
C ILE A 205 1.17 8.39 8.99
N ASN A 206 0.79 9.65 9.01
CA ASN A 206 0.56 10.35 10.27
C ASN A 206 -0.66 9.79 11.00
N VAL A 207 -0.55 9.59 12.30
CA VAL A 207 -1.60 8.97 13.14
C VAL A 207 -2.93 9.71 13.05
N ASP A 208 -2.91 11.06 13.10
CA ASP A 208 -4.13 11.85 13.04
C ASP A 208 -4.84 11.67 11.69
N GLN A 209 -4.07 11.62 10.59
CA GLN A 209 -4.62 11.36 9.25
C GLN A 209 -5.22 9.96 9.11
N LEU A 210 -4.53 8.95 9.66
CA LEU A 210 -5.04 7.58 9.68
C LEU A 210 -6.37 7.50 10.43
N GLN A 211 -6.47 8.16 11.60
CA GLN A 211 -7.71 8.21 12.39
C GLN A 211 -8.85 8.96 11.68
N GLU A 212 -8.51 9.94 10.84
CA GLU A 212 -9.48 10.68 10.03
C GLU A 212 -9.84 9.97 8.72
N GLY A 213 -9.21 8.83 8.42
CA GLY A 213 -9.37 8.11 7.15
C GLY A 213 -8.81 8.87 5.94
N ILE A 214 -7.79 9.72 6.17
CA ILE A 214 -7.15 10.54 5.14
C ILE A 214 -5.86 9.83 4.69
N PHE A 215 -5.89 9.23 3.49
CA PHE A 215 -4.77 8.49 2.91
C PHE A 215 -4.00 9.28 1.84
N SER A 216 -4.24 10.57 1.70
CA SER A 216 -3.66 11.38 0.62
C SER A 216 -2.23 11.86 0.89
N ARG A 217 -1.72 11.70 2.10
CA ARG A 217 -0.37 12.16 2.52
C ARG A 217 0.39 11.01 3.14
N ILE A 218 1.05 10.28 2.29
CA ILE A 218 1.88 9.13 2.67
C ILE A 218 3.34 9.51 2.47
N GLN A 219 4.16 9.21 3.45
CA GLN A 219 5.61 9.40 3.36
C GLN A 219 6.28 8.06 3.07
N PRO A 220 6.75 7.83 1.84
CA PRO A 220 7.51 6.62 1.53
C PRO A 220 8.92 6.70 2.14
N TYR A 221 9.43 5.56 2.54
CA TYR A 221 10.78 5.43 3.10
C TYR A 221 11.40 4.10 2.67
N MET A 222 12.65 4.15 2.23
CA MET A 222 13.41 2.98 1.78
C MET A 222 14.59 2.72 2.69
N THR A 223 14.73 1.47 3.12
CA THR A 223 15.93 1.00 3.85
C THR A 223 16.76 0.06 2.99
N SER A 224 17.97 -0.25 3.46
CA SER A 224 18.79 -1.38 3.03
C SER A 224 19.43 -1.94 4.29
N LEU A 225 19.42 -3.24 4.46
CA LEU A 225 20.12 -3.95 5.53
C LEU A 225 21.60 -4.08 5.25
#